data_bb0afd7120ffd0270ce7c33ef65b08a8
#
_entry.id   bb0afd7120ffd0270ce7c33ef65b08a8
#
_cell.length_a   1.000
_cell.length_b   1.000
_cell.length_c   1.000
_cell.angle_alpha   90.00
_cell.angle_beta   90.00
_cell.angle_gamma   90.00
#
_symmetry.space_group_name_H-M   'P 1'
#
loop_
_entity.id
_entity.type
_entity.pdbx_description
1 polymer ?
#
loop_
_entity_poly.entity_id
_entity_poly.type
_entity_poly.pdbx_seq_one_letter_code
_entity_poly.pdbx_strand_id
1 'polypeptide(L)'
;MKNKKYWLITGAITLLPILLGLLLWNQLPDKLPTHFGVDGAADGWSGKGFAVFGIPVMMLFFHIVIFFATRLDKQNRGHNEKVLNLVGLIFPVMSIVSSVVIYSLALGKELNLGSLLFPLLGLLFIAMGNWMPKIKQNSTLGIKIKWTLYNEENWNKTHRFAGFVWVIGGVLFCIMGFVAEEMLVFLLPLEVILLACVPTVYSWQLAKKQQRDGTYTESQVNKELKKHPIIMAVSMVLVTVILIFVGIIMFTGDISYTFTDDALLIEADYHADSTVP
;
A
#
# COMPACT_ATOMS: atom_id res chain seq x y z
N MET A 1 3.49 13.20 -24.01
CA MET A 1 3.51 13.80 -22.62
C MET A 1 2.10 14.16 -22.15
N LYS A 2 1.09 13.29 -22.33
CA LYS A 2 -0.33 13.66 -22.15
C LYS A 2 -0.79 13.82 -20.69
N ASN A 3 -0.05 13.33 -19.66
CA ASN A 3 -0.55 13.29 -18.29
C ASN A 3 0.24 14.04 -17.20
N LYS A 4 1.17 14.94 -17.53
CA LYS A 4 1.86 15.72 -16.48
C LYS A 4 0.88 16.55 -15.63
N LYS A 5 -0.11 17.17 -16.29
CA LYS A 5 -1.13 17.98 -15.59
C LYS A 5 -1.92 17.17 -14.56
N TYR A 6 -2.31 15.94 -14.93
CA TYR A 6 -3.01 15.03 -14.01
C TYR A 6 -2.17 14.73 -12.76
N TRP A 7 -0.89 14.36 -12.93
CA TRP A 7 -0.01 14.03 -11.81
C TRP A 7 0.32 15.24 -10.93
N LEU A 8 0.40 16.44 -11.51
CA LEU A 8 0.55 17.67 -10.74
C LEU A 8 -0.71 17.98 -9.93
N ILE A 9 -1.89 17.81 -10.51
CA ILE A 9 -3.16 18.01 -9.82
C ILE A 9 -3.31 17.00 -8.67
N THR A 10 -3.07 15.71 -8.92
CA THR A 10 -3.17 14.67 -7.87
C THR A 10 -2.12 14.88 -6.78
N GLY A 11 -0.91 15.32 -7.11
CA GLY A 11 0.09 15.72 -6.13
C GLY A 11 -0.35 16.91 -5.27
N ALA A 12 -0.98 17.93 -5.86
CA ALA A 12 -1.54 19.04 -5.11
C ALA A 12 -2.69 18.58 -4.19
N ILE A 13 -3.56 17.68 -4.68
CA ILE A 13 -4.64 17.09 -3.88
C ILE A 13 -4.08 16.33 -2.65
N THR A 14 -2.92 15.69 -2.78
CA THR A 14 -2.27 15.00 -1.65
C THR A 14 -1.96 15.94 -0.47
N LEU A 15 -1.77 17.24 -0.73
CA LEU A 15 -1.47 18.24 0.29
C LEU A 15 -2.72 18.93 0.85
N LEU A 16 -3.92 18.71 0.29
CA LEU A 16 -5.15 19.34 0.79
C LEU A 16 -5.41 19.10 2.30
N PRO A 17 -5.09 17.94 2.89
CA PRO A 17 -5.26 17.73 4.31
C PRO A 17 -4.50 18.72 5.20
N ILE A 18 -3.38 19.28 4.71
CA ILE A 18 -2.64 20.34 5.45
C ILE A 18 -3.55 21.56 5.66
N LEU A 19 -4.30 21.97 4.65
CA LEU A 19 -5.22 23.12 4.76
C LEU A 19 -6.30 22.83 5.81
N LEU A 20 -6.87 21.62 5.81
CA LEU A 20 -7.83 21.20 6.82
C LEU A 20 -7.21 21.19 8.22
N GLY A 21 -6.01 20.65 8.37
CA GLY A 21 -5.29 20.62 9.63
C GLY A 21 -4.95 22.01 10.16
N LEU A 22 -4.63 22.97 9.27
CA LEU A 22 -4.41 24.37 9.63
C LEU A 22 -5.70 25.05 10.09
N LEU A 23 -6.83 24.80 9.43
CA LEU A 23 -8.14 25.31 9.86
C LEU A 23 -8.55 24.77 11.23
N LEU A 24 -8.20 23.55 11.54
CA LEU A 24 -8.50 22.88 12.80
C LEU A 24 -7.39 23.04 13.86
N TRP A 25 -6.30 23.75 13.57
CA TRP A 25 -5.06 23.76 14.36
C TRP A 25 -5.29 24.05 15.84
N ASN A 26 -6.12 25.02 16.17
CA ASN A 26 -6.41 25.41 17.54
C ASN A 26 -7.37 24.44 18.27
N GLN A 27 -8.07 23.59 17.52
CA GLN A 27 -8.99 22.58 18.07
C GLN A 27 -8.31 21.23 18.26
N LEU A 28 -7.25 20.96 17.49
CA LEU A 28 -6.50 19.72 17.57
C LEU A 28 -5.60 19.69 18.82
N PRO A 29 -5.53 18.56 19.56
CA PRO A 29 -4.62 18.41 20.69
C PRO A 29 -3.16 18.38 20.21
N ASP A 30 -2.19 18.44 21.15
CA ASP A 30 -0.76 18.43 20.80
C ASP A 30 -0.26 17.08 20.28
N LYS A 31 -0.91 15.99 20.69
CA LYS A 31 -0.67 14.62 20.18
C LYS A 31 -1.93 14.11 19.50
N LEU A 32 -1.78 13.55 18.29
CA LEU A 32 -2.85 12.96 17.50
C LEU A 32 -2.62 11.45 17.36
N PRO A 33 -3.70 10.63 17.37
CA PRO A 33 -3.58 9.20 17.12
C PRO A 33 -3.15 8.97 15.66
N THR A 34 -2.04 8.26 15.45
CA THR A 34 -1.48 8.02 14.12
C THR A 34 -1.24 6.54 13.83
N HIS A 35 -1.38 5.69 14.83
CA HIS A 35 -1.35 4.23 14.71
C HIS A 35 -2.56 3.62 15.44
N PHE A 36 -3.06 2.49 14.90
CA PHE A 36 -4.28 1.84 15.38
C PHE A 36 -4.08 0.33 15.35
N GLY A 37 -4.45 -0.33 16.45
CA GLY A 37 -4.47 -1.78 16.56
C GLY A 37 -5.51 -2.43 15.63
N VAL A 38 -5.51 -3.76 15.59
CA VAL A 38 -6.48 -4.55 14.81
C VAL A 38 -7.92 -4.33 15.30
N ASP A 39 -8.08 -4.00 16.57
CA ASP A 39 -9.33 -3.63 17.24
C ASP A 39 -9.81 -2.20 16.88
N GLY A 40 -9.04 -1.47 16.09
CA GLY A 40 -9.32 -0.07 15.76
C GLY A 40 -9.03 0.92 16.88
N ALA A 41 -8.55 0.49 18.06
CA ALA A 41 -8.12 1.37 19.12
C ALA A 41 -6.80 2.06 18.75
N ALA A 42 -6.63 3.32 19.16
CA ALA A 42 -5.37 4.02 18.96
C ALA A 42 -4.33 3.49 19.95
N ASP A 43 -3.21 3.00 19.44
CA ASP A 43 -2.07 2.45 20.16
C ASP A 43 -0.76 3.20 19.90
N GLY A 44 -0.78 4.26 19.05
CA GLY A 44 0.37 5.13 18.80
C GLY A 44 -0.04 6.56 18.44
N TRP A 45 0.72 7.53 18.98
CA TRP A 45 0.45 8.96 18.82
C TRP A 45 1.68 9.70 18.28
N SER A 46 1.41 10.74 17.49
CA SER A 46 2.45 11.63 16.99
C SER A 46 2.13 13.09 17.32
N GLY A 47 3.15 13.92 17.37
CA GLY A 47 2.97 15.37 17.55
C GLY A 47 2.13 15.98 16.44
N LYS A 48 1.33 17.00 16.78
CA LYS A 48 0.43 17.74 15.87
C LYS A 48 1.11 18.14 14.56
N GLY A 49 2.34 18.67 14.64
CA GLY A 49 3.09 19.08 13.45
C GLY A 49 3.36 17.92 12.49
N PHE A 50 3.73 16.75 13.00
CA PHE A 50 3.95 15.57 12.15
C PHE A 50 2.63 15.05 11.55
N ALA A 51 1.56 14.97 12.33
CA ALA A 51 0.28 14.49 11.83
C ALA A 51 -0.29 15.42 10.74
N VAL A 52 -0.14 16.74 10.89
CA VAL A 52 -0.71 17.73 9.96
C VAL A 52 0.16 17.92 8.71
N PHE A 53 1.48 17.99 8.85
CA PHE A 53 2.39 18.26 7.73
C PHE A 53 3.16 17.01 7.29
N GLY A 54 3.67 16.23 8.23
CA GLY A 54 4.55 15.09 7.94
C GLY A 54 3.86 14.02 7.11
N ILE A 55 2.66 13.59 7.51
CA ILE A 55 1.91 12.54 6.80
C ILE A 55 1.59 12.95 5.35
N PRO A 56 0.95 14.11 5.06
CA PRO A 56 0.68 14.50 3.67
C PRO A 56 1.94 14.73 2.84
N VAL A 57 3.01 15.29 3.42
CA VAL A 57 4.29 15.48 2.72
C VAL A 57 4.95 14.14 2.39
N MET A 58 4.90 13.18 3.30
CA MET A 58 5.39 11.82 3.05
C MET A 58 4.57 11.14 1.95
N MET A 59 3.25 11.28 1.94
CA MET A 59 2.39 10.75 0.87
C MET A 59 2.71 11.43 -0.48
N LEU A 60 3.00 12.74 -0.49
CA LEU A 60 3.47 13.43 -1.70
C LEU A 60 4.83 12.90 -2.16
N PHE A 61 5.75 12.64 -1.25
CA PHE A 61 7.04 12.04 -1.59
C PHE A 61 6.85 10.70 -2.33
N PHE A 62 6.03 9.79 -1.81
CA PHE A 62 5.73 8.52 -2.47
C PHE A 62 4.98 8.72 -3.79
N HIS A 63 4.08 9.70 -3.88
CA HIS A 63 3.41 10.06 -5.14
C HIS A 63 4.43 10.48 -6.21
N ILE A 64 5.42 11.28 -5.85
CA ILE A 64 6.50 11.69 -6.75
C ILE A 64 7.38 10.50 -7.15
N VAL A 65 7.72 9.65 -6.19
CA VAL A 65 8.53 8.45 -6.46
C VAL A 65 7.83 7.53 -7.45
N ILE A 66 6.55 7.22 -7.26
CA ILE A 66 5.81 6.35 -8.18
C ILE A 66 5.60 7.02 -9.55
N PHE A 67 5.46 8.34 -9.60
CA PHE A 67 5.44 9.08 -10.86
C PHE A 67 6.72 8.86 -11.65
N PHE A 68 7.88 9.04 -11.03
CA PHE A 68 9.16 8.84 -11.72
C PHE A 68 9.39 7.36 -12.05
N ALA A 69 9.08 6.43 -11.15
CA ALA A 69 9.22 5.00 -11.40
C ALA A 69 8.41 4.56 -12.64
N THR A 70 7.15 5.01 -12.74
CA THR A 70 6.29 4.68 -13.89
C THR A 70 6.74 5.37 -15.18
N ARG A 71 7.40 6.51 -15.10
CA ARG A 71 7.87 7.28 -16.29
C ARG A 71 9.21 6.84 -16.80
N LEU A 72 10.12 6.41 -15.92
CA LEU A 72 11.44 5.91 -16.31
C LEU A 72 11.35 4.54 -16.98
N ASP A 73 10.32 3.77 -16.66
CA ASP A 73 10.07 2.50 -17.33
C ASP A 73 9.58 2.72 -18.77
N LYS A 74 10.47 2.45 -19.74
CA LYS A 74 10.18 2.61 -21.17
C LYS A 74 9.00 1.76 -21.65
N GLN A 75 8.75 0.64 -20.98
CA GLN A 75 7.68 -0.30 -21.31
C GLN A 75 6.30 0.26 -20.95
N ASN A 76 6.24 1.18 -19.98
CA ASN A 76 5.01 1.88 -19.64
C ASN A 76 4.54 2.87 -20.72
N ARG A 77 5.38 3.19 -21.73
CA ARG A 77 4.97 4.09 -22.83
C ARG A 77 3.82 3.55 -23.69
N GLY A 78 3.62 2.24 -23.71
CA GLY A 78 2.51 1.57 -24.40
C GLY A 78 1.33 1.20 -23.48
N HIS A 79 1.35 1.62 -22.21
CA HIS A 79 0.28 1.33 -21.27
C HIS A 79 -0.95 2.20 -21.50
N ASN A 80 -2.11 1.64 -21.12
CA ASN A 80 -3.34 2.40 -21.05
C ASN A 80 -3.19 3.51 -19.99
N GLU A 81 -3.35 4.77 -20.40
CA GLU A 81 -3.26 5.93 -19.51
C GLU A 81 -4.18 5.83 -18.29
N LYS A 82 -5.31 5.13 -18.43
CA LYS A 82 -6.26 4.91 -17.31
C LYS A 82 -5.64 4.10 -16.17
N VAL A 83 -4.78 3.11 -16.47
CA VAL A 83 -4.05 2.34 -15.44
C VAL A 83 -3.09 3.24 -14.68
N LEU A 84 -2.30 4.06 -15.40
CA LEU A 84 -1.36 4.98 -14.78
C LEU A 84 -2.07 6.06 -13.95
N ASN A 85 -3.26 6.51 -14.40
CA ASN A 85 -4.06 7.46 -13.66
C ASN A 85 -4.62 6.86 -12.36
N LEU A 86 -5.05 5.58 -12.36
CA LEU A 86 -5.49 4.91 -11.15
C LEU A 86 -4.35 4.84 -10.12
N VAL A 87 -3.15 4.48 -10.55
CA VAL A 87 -1.96 4.47 -9.69
C VAL A 87 -1.67 5.86 -9.10
N GLY A 88 -1.87 6.92 -9.90
CA GLY A 88 -1.71 8.31 -9.46
C GLY A 88 -2.73 8.78 -8.42
N LEU A 89 -3.85 8.06 -8.24
CA LEU A 89 -4.86 8.38 -7.21
C LEU A 89 -4.59 7.76 -5.84
N ILE A 90 -3.73 6.75 -5.75
CA ILE A 90 -3.50 5.98 -4.51
C ILE A 90 -3.10 6.93 -3.36
N PHE A 91 -2.03 7.69 -3.53
CA PHE A 91 -1.51 8.53 -2.44
C PHE A 91 -2.39 9.73 -2.11
N PRO A 92 -3.02 10.44 -3.07
CA PRO A 92 -4.02 11.46 -2.75
C PRO A 92 -5.17 10.92 -1.90
N VAL A 93 -5.73 9.77 -2.28
CA VAL A 93 -6.83 9.14 -1.53
C VAL A 93 -6.37 8.72 -0.14
N MET A 94 -5.20 8.06 -0.04
CA MET A 94 -4.64 7.67 1.26
C MET A 94 -4.38 8.88 2.15
N SER A 95 -3.82 9.97 1.62
CA SER A 95 -3.55 11.18 2.39
C SER A 95 -4.83 11.81 2.95
N ILE A 96 -5.87 11.92 2.12
CA ILE A 96 -7.16 12.47 2.56
C ILE A 96 -7.79 11.58 3.62
N VAL A 97 -7.91 10.28 3.36
CA VAL A 97 -8.56 9.33 4.26
C VAL A 97 -7.85 9.27 5.60
N SER A 98 -6.53 9.08 5.62
CA SER A 98 -5.76 9.02 6.86
C SER A 98 -5.89 10.30 7.67
N SER A 99 -5.77 11.48 7.04
CA SER A 99 -5.88 12.75 7.75
C SER A 99 -7.29 13.01 8.28
N VAL A 100 -8.34 12.67 7.51
CA VAL A 100 -9.72 12.82 7.99
C VAL A 100 -9.99 11.91 9.18
N VAL A 101 -9.52 10.66 9.15
CA VAL A 101 -9.63 9.72 10.27
C VAL A 101 -8.90 10.27 11.50
N ILE A 102 -7.63 10.62 11.35
CA ILE A 102 -6.78 11.14 12.44
C ILE A 102 -7.40 12.38 13.08
N TYR A 103 -7.82 13.36 12.28
CA TYR A 103 -8.41 14.60 12.82
C TYR A 103 -9.77 14.36 13.47
N SER A 104 -10.61 13.48 12.90
CA SER A 104 -11.91 13.16 13.48
C SER A 104 -11.77 12.51 14.85
N LEU A 105 -10.87 11.53 14.98
CA LEU A 105 -10.59 10.88 16.26
C LEU A 105 -9.94 11.83 17.27
N ALA A 106 -9.00 12.67 16.82
CA ALA A 106 -8.37 13.68 17.67
C ALA A 106 -9.37 14.72 18.21
N LEU A 107 -10.47 14.95 17.50
CA LEU A 107 -11.59 15.81 17.93
C LEU A 107 -12.66 15.07 18.74
N GLY A 108 -12.38 13.84 19.17
CA GLY A 108 -13.28 13.04 20.03
C GLY A 108 -14.48 12.44 19.29
N LYS A 109 -14.42 12.32 17.95
CA LYS A 109 -15.47 11.63 17.20
C LYS A 109 -15.26 10.14 17.26
N GLU A 110 -16.31 9.40 17.55
CA GLU A 110 -16.30 7.94 17.46
C GLU A 110 -16.38 7.52 15.99
N LEU A 111 -15.41 6.73 15.54
CA LEU A 111 -15.36 6.15 14.20
C LEU A 111 -15.15 4.65 14.35
N ASN A 112 -16.02 3.87 13.74
CA ASN A 112 -15.74 2.45 13.54
C ASN A 112 -14.77 2.32 12.36
N LEU A 113 -13.46 2.20 12.65
CA LEU A 113 -12.41 2.13 11.64
C LEU A 113 -12.54 0.89 10.78
N GLY A 114 -12.97 -0.24 11.33
CA GLY A 114 -13.21 -1.47 10.59
C GLY A 114 -14.22 -1.28 9.48
N SER A 115 -15.42 -0.78 9.82
CA SER A 115 -16.49 -0.55 8.84
C SER A 115 -16.20 0.56 7.83
N LEU A 116 -15.20 1.43 8.09
CA LEU A 116 -14.76 2.47 7.17
C LEU A 116 -13.62 2.01 6.28
N LEU A 117 -12.53 1.49 6.87
CA LEU A 117 -11.27 1.23 6.16
C LEU A 117 -11.31 -0.06 5.34
N PHE A 118 -11.92 -1.14 5.86
CA PHE A 118 -11.98 -2.39 5.11
C PHE A 118 -12.79 -2.28 3.80
N PRO A 119 -14.00 -1.68 3.77
CA PRO A 119 -14.69 -1.45 2.50
C PRO A 119 -13.91 -0.55 1.54
N LEU A 120 -13.23 0.47 2.05
CA LEU A 120 -12.40 1.34 1.20
C LEU A 120 -11.23 0.59 0.57
N LEU A 121 -10.52 -0.23 1.35
CA LEU A 121 -9.46 -1.12 0.85
C LEU A 121 -10.03 -2.15 -0.12
N GLY A 122 -11.19 -2.74 0.19
CA GLY A 122 -11.87 -3.68 -0.69
C GLY A 122 -12.19 -3.07 -2.05
N LEU A 123 -12.74 -1.86 -2.08
CA LEU A 123 -12.98 -1.12 -3.33
C LEU A 123 -11.69 -0.84 -4.10
N LEU A 124 -10.58 -0.53 -3.41
CA LEU A 124 -9.27 -0.38 -4.04
C LEU A 124 -8.81 -1.70 -4.67
N PHE A 125 -8.91 -2.84 -3.96
CA PHE A 125 -8.57 -4.16 -4.51
C PHE A 125 -9.46 -4.54 -5.70
N ILE A 126 -10.76 -4.26 -5.65
CA ILE A 126 -11.68 -4.47 -6.77
C ILE A 126 -11.22 -3.64 -7.98
N ALA A 127 -10.92 -2.35 -7.78
CA ALA A 127 -10.43 -1.48 -8.83
C ALA A 127 -9.12 -2.02 -9.42
N MET A 128 -8.13 -2.35 -8.59
CA MET A 128 -6.85 -2.92 -9.02
C MET A 128 -7.03 -4.24 -9.77
N GLY A 129 -7.87 -5.14 -9.25
CA GLY A 129 -8.18 -6.42 -9.89
C GLY A 129 -8.79 -6.24 -11.27
N ASN A 130 -9.75 -5.31 -11.43
CA ASN A 130 -10.39 -5.01 -12.72
C ASN A 130 -9.40 -4.41 -13.76
N TRP A 131 -8.34 -3.74 -13.30
CA TRP A 131 -7.33 -3.17 -14.20
C TRP A 131 -6.15 -4.12 -14.44
N MET A 132 -5.92 -5.09 -13.58
CA MET A 132 -4.78 -6.01 -13.67
C MET A 132 -4.64 -6.72 -15.04
N PRO A 133 -5.71 -7.23 -15.69
CA PRO A 133 -5.61 -7.82 -17.02
C PRO A 133 -5.17 -6.86 -18.13
N LYS A 134 -5.22 -5.55 -17.88
CA LYS A 134 -4.87 -4.51 -18.85
C LYS A 134 -3.42 -4.02 -18.67
N ILE A 135 -2.70 -4.52 -17.67
CA ILE A 135 -1.31 -4.19 -17.41
C ILE A 135 -0.44 -5.02 -18.34
N LYS A 136 0.18 -4.36 -19.34
CA LYS A 136 1.18 -4.99 -20.21
C LYS A 136 2.44 -5.30 -19.42
N GLN A 137 3.20 -6.29 -19.88
CA GLN A 137 4.45 -6.67 -19.23
C GLN A 137 5.41 -5.47 -19.09
N ASN A 138 5.87 -5.23 -17.88
CA ASN A 138 6.75 -4.12 -17.53
C ASN A 138 7.50 -4.41 -16.21
N SER A 139 8.42 -3.51 -15.83
CA SER A 139 9.25 -3.67 -14.64
C SER A 139 8.73 -2.91 -13.41
N THR A 140 7.63 -2.13 -13.53
CA THR A 140 7.18 -1.23 -12.47
C THR A 140 5.88 -1.70 -11.81
N LEU A 141 4.87 -2.05 -12.60
CA LEU A 141 3.50 -2.34 -12.15
C LEU A 141 3.14 -3.81 -12.36
N GLY A 142 2.37 -4.40 -11.45
CA GLY A 142 1.82 -5.75 -11.54
C GLY A 142 2.58 -6.80 -10.73
N ILE A 143 2.25 -8.07 -10.95
CA ILE A 143 2.85 -9.24 -10.27
C ILE A 143 4.20 -9.54 -10.94
N LYS A 144 5.28 -9.10 -10.30
CA LYS A 144 6.65 -9.15 -10.83
C LYS A 144 7.43 -10.30 -10.19
N ILE A 145 7.13 -11.50 -10.62
CA ILE A 145 7.86 -12.71 -10.25
C ILE A 145 8.62 -13.27 -11.46
N LYS A 146 9.59 -14.14 -11.21
CA LYS A 146 10.45 -14.69 -12.26
C LYS A 146 9.68 -15.16 -13.50
N TRP A 147 8.61 -15.88 -13.30
CA TRP A 147 7.85 -16.50 -14.41
C TRP A 147 7.07 -15.48 -15.22
N THR A 148 6.50 -14.46 -14.59
CA THR A 148 5.78 -13.39 -15.29
C THR A 148 6.74 -12.45 -16.02
N LEU A 149 7.87 -12.09 -15.40
CA LEU A 149 8.86 -11.20 -16.02
C LEU A 149 9.58 -11.85 -17.22
N TYR A 150 9.74 -13.17 -17.21
CA TYR A 150 10.50 -13.87 -18.25
C TYR A 150 9.66 -14.34 -19.42
N ASN A 151 8.33 -14.38 -19.28
CA ASN A 151 7.44 -14.84 -20.33
C ASN A 151 6.18 -13.98 -20.41
N GLU A 152 5.93 -13.37 -21.58
CA GLU A 152 4.80 -12.46 -21.78
C GLU A 152 3.44 -13.18 -21.72
N GLU A 153 3.37 -14.41 -22.24
CA GLU A 153 2.14 -15.20 -22.15
C GLU A 153 1.81 -15.55 -20.69
N ASN A 154 2.83 -15.92 -19.90
CA ASN A 154 2.68 -16.15 -18.47
C ASN A 154 2.21 -14.87 -17.76
N TRP A 155 2.81 -13.71 -18.09
CA TRP A 155 2.36 -12.43 -17.57
C TRP A 155 0.88 -12.20 -17.82
N ASN A 156 0.46 -12.29 -19.07
CA ASN A 156 -0.92 -12.00 -19.49
C ASN A 156 -1.94 -12.93 -18.82
N LYS A 157 -1.65 -14.24 -18.78
CA LYS A 157 -2.50 -15.24 -18.14
C LYS A 157 -2.56 -15.07 -16.63
N THR A 158 -1.42 -14.84 -15.99
CA THR A 158 -1.33 -14.62 -14.53
C THR A 158 -2.07 -13.35 -14.14
N HIS A 159 -1.89 -12.23 -14.84
CA HIS A 159 -2.58 -10.99 -14.51
C HIS A 159 -4.09 -11.05 -14.74
N ARG A 160 -4.53 -11.81 -15.76
CA ARG A 160 -5.97 -12.07 -15.97
C ARG A 160 -6.56 -12.88 -14.82
N PHE A 161 -5.90 -13.94 -14.41
CA PHE A 161 -6.33 -14.78 -13.28
C PHE A 161 -6.26 -14.01 -11.95
N ALA A 162 -5.16 -13.32 -11.69
CA ALA A 162 -5.00 -12.50 -10.49
C ALA A 162 -6.03 -11.38 -10.41
N GLY A 163 -6.41 -10.78 -11.54
CA GLY A 163 -7.47 -9.79 -11.58
C GLY A 163 -8.78 -10.32 -11.01
N PHE A 164 -9.15 -11.55 -11.37
CA PHE A 164 -10.33 -12.22 -10.81
C PHE A 164 -10.17 -12.50 -9.30
N VAL A 165 -9.02 -13.02 -8.88
CA VAL A 165 -8.72 -13.30 -7.46
C VAL A 165 -8.80 -12.01 -6.63
N TRP A 166 -8.22 -10.91 -7.13
CA TRP A 166 -8.22 -9.62 -6.42
C TRP A 166 -9.60 -8.95 -6.37
N VAL A 167 -10.46 -9.16 -7.36
CA VAL A 167 -11.86 -8.69 -7.30
C VAL A 167 -12.62 -9.43 -6.22
N ILE A 168 -12.50 -10.77 -6.15
CA ILE A 168 -13.14 -11.58 -5.10
C ILE A 168 -12.59 -11.17 -3.73
N GLY A 169 -11.27 -11.10 -3.57
CA GLY A 169 -10.64 -10.68 -2.32
C GLY A 169 -11.07 -9.27 -1.91
N GLY A 170 -11.19 -8.35 -2.86
CA GLY A 170 -11.72 -7.02 -2.55
C GLY A 170 -13.16 -7.03 -2.04
N VAL A 171 -14.02 -7.93 -2.56
CA VAL A 171 -15.37 -8.13 -2.01
C VAL A 171 -15.30 -8.70 -0.59
N LEU A 172 -14.42 -9.67 -0.34
CA LEU A 172 -14.20 -10.22 1.00
C LEU A 172 -13.69 -9.14 1.97
N PHE A 173 -12.75 -8.30 1.54
CA PHE A 173 -12.32 -7.13 2.33
C PHE A 173 -13.49 -6.20 2.69
N CYS A 174 -14.39 -5.93 1.75
CA CYS A 174 -15.58 -5.13 2.06
C CYS A 174 -16.44 -5.77 3.15
N ILE A 175 -16.58 -7.10 3.13
CA ILE A 175 -17.37 -7.84 4.13
C ILE A 175 -16.65 -7.85 5.48
N MET A 176 -15.32 -7.93 5.50
CA MET A 176 -14.51 -7.94 6.73
C MET A 176 -14.74 -6.70 7.60
N GLY A 177 -15.12 -5.57 7.02
CA GLY A 177 -15.47 -4.37 7.79
C GLY A 177 -16.70 -4.52 8.71
N PHE A 178 -17.43 -5.62 8.58
CA PHE A 178 -18.67 -5.87 9.32
C PHE A 178 -18.63 -7.17 10.16
N VAL A 179 -17.46 -7.83 10.25
CA VAL A 179 -17.28 -9.00 11.09
C VAL A 179 -16.69 -8.60 12.45
N ALA A 180 -16.78 -9.51 13.42
CA ALA A 180 -16.21 -9.31 14.73
C ALA A 180 -14.68 -9.17 14.69
N GLU A 181 -14.12 -8.30 15.52
CA GLU A 181 -12.70 -7.94 15.51
C GLU A 181 -11.80 -9.15 15.76
N GLU A 182 -12.22 -10.07 16.63
CA GLU A 182 -11.48 -11.30 16.91
C GLU A 182 -11.27 -12.17 15.68
N MET A 183 -12.18 -12.11 14.71
CA MET A 183 -12.06 -12.83 13.45
C MET A 183 -11.03 -12.19 12.51
N LEU A 184 -10.84 -10.87 12.61
CA LEU A 184 -9.93 -10.13 11.72
C LEU A 184 -8.47 -10.58 11.90
N VAL A 185 -8.07 -10.97 13.12
CA VAL A 185 -6.73 -11.49 13.42
C VAL A 185 -6.37 -12.69 12.54
N PHE A 186 -7.36 -13.51 12.19
CA PHE A 186 -7.16 -14.68 11.32
C PHE A 186 -7.49 -14.40 9.86
N LEU A 187 -8.56 -13.67 9.60
CA LEU A 187 -9.04 -13.43 8.24
C LEU A 187 -8.10 -12.51 7.45
N LEU A 188 -7.56 -11.48 8.07
CA LEU A 188 -6.69 -10.52 7.38
C LEU A 188 -5.39 -11.16 6.86
N PRO A 189 -4.59 -11.88 7.68
CA PRO A 189 -3.41 -12.58 7.17
C PRO A 189 -3.75 -13.63 6.11
N LEU A 190 -4.85 -14.39 6.32
CA LEU A 190 -5.29 -15.40 5.36
C LEU A 190 -5.61 -14.77 4.01
N GLU A 191 -6.35 -13.66 3.98
CA GLU A 191 -6.73 -12.95 2.77
C GLU A 191 -5.49 -12.42 2.03
N VAL A 192 -4.55 -11.77 2.74
CA VAL A 192 -3.30 -11.27 2.15
C VAL A 192 -2.48 -12.42 1.55
N ILE A 193 -2.39 -13.55 2.25
CA ILE A 193 -1.71 -14.76 1.75
C ILE A 193 -2.39 -15.26 0.48
N LEU A 194 -3.72 -15.35 0.45
CA LEU A 194 -4.46 -15.82 -0.72
C LEU A 194 -4.25 -14.90 -1.93
N LEU A 195 -4.34 -13.59 -1.75
CA LEU A 195 -4.14 -12.61 -2.81
C LEU A 195 -2.73 -12.66 -3.42
N ALA A 196 -1.72 -12.98 -2.61
CA ALA A 196 -0.33 -13.08 -3.06
C ALA A 196 0.02 -14.48 -3.59
N CYS A 197 -0.30 -15.53 -2.84
CA CYS A 197 0.15 -16.90 -3.13
C CYS A 197 -0.63 -17.54 -4.26
N VAL A 198 -1.95 -17.35 -4.35
CA VAL A 198 -2.77 -18.00 -5.38
C VAL A 198 -2.32 -17.62 -6.81
N PRO A 199 -2.14 -16.34 -7.16
CA PRO A 199 -1.60 -15.97 -8.48
C PRO A 199 -0.14 -16.42 -8.68
N THR A 200 0.65 -16.45 -7.62
CA THR A 200 2.05 -16.89 -7.69
C THR A 200 2.15 -18.38 -8.02
N VAL A 201 1.38 -19.21 -7.35
CA VAL A 201 1.30 -20.67 -7.62
C VAL A 201 0.76 -20.93 -9.02
N TYR A 202 -0.27 -20.20 -9.45
CA TYR A 202 -0.78 -20.30 -10.82
C TYR A 202 0.31 -19.99 -11.86
N SER A 203 1.05 -18.90 -11.68
CA SER A 203 2.14 -18.52 -12.58
C SER A 203 3.25 -19.58 -12.66
N TRP A 204 3.60 -20.16 -11.52
CA TRP A 204 4.57 -21.25 -11.45
C TRP A 204 4.11 -22.51 -12.19
N GLN A 205 2.89 -22.95 -11.95
CA GLN A 205 2.29 -24.11 -12.65
C GLN A 205 2.24 -23.89 -14.16
N LEU A 206 1.85 -22.68 -14.57
CA LEU A 206 1.81 -22.30 -15.99
C LEU A 206 3.20 -22.32 -16.62
N ALA A 207 4.22 -21.81 -15.92
CA ALA A 207 5.61 -21.83 -16.42
C ALA A 207 6.13 -23.26 -16.57
N LYS A 208 5.85 -24.14 -15.59
CA LYS A 208 6.19 -25.58 -15.70
C LYS A 208 5.50 -26.25 -16.90
N LYS A 209 4.23 -25.95 -17.13
CA LYS A 209 3.49 -26.44 -18.29
C LYS A 209 4.12 -25.97 -19.58
N GLN A 210 4.39 -24.69 -19.72
CA GLN A 210 5.00 -24.11 -20.91
C GLN A 210 6.38 -24.68 -21.23
N GLN A 211 7.21 -24.96 -20.20
CA GLN A 211 8.50 -25.62 -20.38
C GLN A 211 8.36 -27.05 -20.86
N ARG A 212 7.43 -27.81 -20.27
CA ARG A 212 7.18 -29.21 -20.67
C ARG A 212 6.65 -29.31 -22.10
N ASP A 213 5.75 -28.41 -22.46
CA ASP A 213 5.08 -28.41 -23.78
C ASP A 213 5.96 -27.73 -24.87
N GLY A 214 7.16 -27.26 -24.54
CA GLY A 214 8.08 -26.58 -25.47
C GLY A 214 7.59 -25.21 -25.95
N THR A 215 6.58 -24.64 -25.33
CA THR A 215 5.97 -23.35 -25.70
C THR A 215 6.55 -22.15 -24.93
N TYR A 216 7.54 -22.40 -24.06
CA TYR A 216 8.18 -21.31 -23.30
C TYR A 216 9.01 -20.40 -24.19
N THR A 217 8.67 -19.12 -24.26
CA THR A 217 9.40 -18.09 -25.00
C THR A 217 9.89 -17.00 -24.07
N GLU A 218 11.15 -16.59 -24.20
CA GLU A 218 11.71 -15.51 -23.40
C GLU A 218 11.19 -14.15 -23.85
N SER A 219 10.69 -13.36 -22.91
CA SER A 219 10.11 -12.03 -23.20
C SER A 219 11.17 -10.99 -23.60
N GLN A 220 10.75 -10.00 -24.38
CA GLN A 220 11.59 -8.84 -24.70
C GLN A 220 11.93 -8.01 -23.45
N VAL A 221 11.00 -7.93 -22.51
CA VAL A 221 11.19 -7.25 -21.21
C VAL A 221 12.35 -7.85 -20.44
N ASN A 222 12.47 -9.19 -20.38
CA ASN A 222 13.59 -9.84 -19.74
C ASN A 222 14.94 -9.50 -20.40
N LYS A 223 14.97 -9.43 -21.73
CA LYS A 223 16.19 -9.04 -22.46
C LYS A 223 16.61 -7.61 -22.11
N GLU A 224 15.65 -6.69 -21.96
CA GLU A 224 15.94 -5.31 -21.54
C GLU A 224 16.33 -5.22 -20.06
N LEU A 225 15.67 -5.96 -19.17
CA LEU A 225 16.02 -5.99 -17.74
C LEU A 225 17.42 -6.52 -17.49
N LYS A 226 17.87 -7.52 -18.25
CA LYS A 226 19.27 -8.01 -18.18
C LYS A 226 20.28 -6.92 -18.54
N LYS A 227 19.90 -5.95 -19.40
CA LYS A 227 20.75 -4.81 -19.75
C LYS A 227 20.74 -3.69 -18.69
N HIS A 228 19.68 -3.61 -17.90
CA HIS A 228 19.48 -2.53 -16.92
C HIS A 228 19.15 -3.07 -15.51
N PRO A 229 20.08 -3.79 -14.86
CA PRO A 229 19.84 -4.40 -13.54
C PRO A 229 19.50 -3.36 -12.47
N ILE A 230 19.94 -2.11 -12.63
CA ILE A 230 19.68 -1.01 -11.70
C ILE A 230 18.17 -0.72 -11.59
N ILE A 231 17.41 -0.76 -12.70
CA ILE A 231 15.96 -0.48 -12.67
C ILE A 231 15.24 -1.55 -11.83
N MET A 232 15.64 -2.82 -11.96
CA MET A 232 15.09 -3.90 -11.18
C MET A 232 15.45 -3.78 -9.70
N ALA A 233 16.70 -3.47 -9.40
CA ALA A 233 17.17 -3.24 -8.04
C ALA A 233 16.42 -2.08 -7.37
N VAL A 234 16.29 -0.92 -8.05
CA VAL A 234 15.55 0.23 -7.53
C VAL A 234 14.08 -0.11 -7.26
N SER A 235 13.40 -0.85 -8.14
CA SER A 235 12.00 -1.23 -7.91
C SER A 235 11.84 -2.21 -6.76
N MET A 236 12.80 -3.14 -6.57
CA MET A 236 12.82 -4.06 -5.41
C MET A 236 13.11 -3.32 -4.11
N VAL A 237 14.14 -2.45 -4.11
CA VAL A 237 14.47 -1.63 -2.93
C VAL A 237 13.28 -0.75 -2.53
N LEU A 238 12.59 -0.13 -3.49
CA LEU A 238 11.42 0.69 -3.21
C LEU A 238 10.31 -0.12 -2.52
N VAL A 239 9.98 -1.31 -3.04
CA VAL A 239 8.99 -2.21 -2.42
C VAL A 239 9.45 -2.64 -1.03
N THR A 240 10.73 -2.98 -0.87
CA THR A 240 11.30 -3.39 0.42
C THR A 240 11.26 -2.24 1.42
N VAL A 241 11.61 -1.02 1.02
CA VAL A 241 11.54 0.19 1.87
C VAL A 241 10.10 0.46 2.29
N ILE A 242 9.13 0.34 1.37
CA ILE A 242 7.71 0.50 1.69
C ILE A 242 7.27 -0.57 2.69
N LEU A 243 7.66 -1.84 2.49
CA LEU A 243 7.30 -2.93 3.39
C LEU A 243 7.97 -2.78 4.77
N ILE A 244 9.24 -2.38 4.82
CA ILE A 244 9.94 -2.08 6.08
C ILE A 244 9.28 -0.90 6.78
N PHE A 245 8.94 0.16 6.05
CA PHE A 245 8.30 1.34 6.62
C PHE A 245 6.89 1.01 7.16
N VAL A 246 6.10 0.24 6.42
CA VAL A 246 4.81 -0.30 6.89
C VAL A 246 5.03 -1.21 8.10
N GLY A 247 6.04 -2.08 8.07
CA GLY A 247 6.42 -2.93 9.19
C GLY A 247 6.83 -2.12 10.43
N ILE A 248 7.66 -1.09 10.27
CA ILE A 248 8.03 -0.22 11.37
C ILE A 248 6.79 0.46 11.96
N ILE A 249 5.90 1.01 11.13
CA ILE A 249 4.65 1.62 11.60
C ILE A 249 3.77 0.60 12.33
N MET A 250 3.74 -0.67 11.86
CA MET A 250 2.92 -1.73 12.44
C MET A 250 3.52 -2.36 13.70
N PHE A 251 4.85 -2.29 13.90
CA PHE A 251 5.56 -3.00 14.98
C PHE A 251 6.28 -2.08 15.97
N THR A 252 6.34 -0.75 15.75
CA THR A 252 6.78 0.17 16.80
C THR A 252 5.61 0.44 17.75
N GLY A 253 5.26 -0.56 18.55
CA GLY A 253 4.54 -0.34 19.79
C GLY A 253 5.36 0.61 20.68
N ASP A 254 4.69 1.35 21.53
CA ASP A 254 5.15 2.44 22.37
C ASP A 254 6.62 2.36 22.81
N ILE A 255 7.51 3.04 22.09
CA ILE A 255 8.81 3.46 22.62
C ILE A 255 8.61 4.88 23.11
N SER A 256 8.34 5.06 24.40
CA SER A 256 8.32 6.38 25.01
C SER A 256 9.75 6.80 25.31
N TYR A 257 10.15 7.94 24.78
CA TYR A 257 11.42 8.59 25.10
C TYR A 257 11.16 9.65 26.17
N THR A 258 11.65 9.45 27.39
CA THR A 258 11.63 10.47 28.44
C THR A 258 13.03 11.04 28.57
N PHE A 259 13.23 12.32 28.22
CA PHE A 259 14.45 13.04 28.53
C PHE A 259 14.38 13.51 29.97
N THR A 260 15.24 12.96 30.82
CA THR A 260 15.56 13.53 32.13
C THR A 260 16.85 14.36 32.02
N ASP A 261 17.06 15.30 32.93
CA ASP A 261 18.20 16.24 32.87
C ASP A 261 19.58 15.54 32.79
N ASP A 262 19.67 14.25 33.12
CA ASP A 262 20.92 13.48 33.16
C ASP A 262 20.97 12.22 32.30
N ALA A 263 19.84 11.77 31.67
CA ALA A 263 19.83 10.54 30.88
C ALA A 263 18.63 10.43 29.92
N LEU A 264 18.83 9.72 28.82
CA LEU A 264 17.78 9.24 27.94
C LEU A 264 17.24 7.92 28.52
N LEU A 265 16.03 7.92 29.08
CA LEU A 265 15.33 6.70 29.46
C LEU A 265 14.49 6.21 28.28
N ILE A 266 14.76 4.99 27.85
CA ILE A 266 13.96 4.29 26.82
C ILE A 266 13.14 3.25 27.57
N GLU A 267 11.85 3.52 27.79
CA GLU A 267 10.91 2.54 28.32
C GLU A 267 10.14 1.90 27.17
N ALA A 268 10.29 0.60 27.01
CA ALA A 268 9.44 -0.22 26.17
C ALA A 268 8.39 -0.88 27.05
N ASP A 269 7.16 -0.41 27.03
CA ASP A 269 6.06 -1.07 27.71
C ASP A 269 5.71 -2.38 26.99
N TYR A 270 6.26 -3.46 27.50
CA TYR A 270 5.77 -4.79 27.21
C TYR A 270 4.56 -5.01 28.15
N HIS A 271 3.35 -4.88 27.66
CA HIS A 271 2.17 -5.36 28.35
C HIS A 271 2.19 -6.90 28.39
N ALA A 272 2.95 -7.42 29.35
CA ALA A 272 2.70 -8.74 29.87
C ALA A 272 1.64 -8.59 30.95
N ASP A 273 0.40 -8.85 30.59
CA ASP A 273 -0.70 -9.01 31.55
C ASP A 273 -0.39 -10.22 32.43
N SER A 274 0.27 -10.00 33.57
CA SER A 274 0.44 -10.98 34.62
C SER A 274 -0.50 -10.67 35.78
N THR A 275 -1.79 -10.87 35.53
CA THR A 275 -2.71 -11.15 36.61
C THR A 275 -2.76 -12.66 36.82
N VAL A 276 -1.92 -13.16 37.72
CA VAL A 276 -2.14 -14.44 38.40
C VAL A 276 -2.24 -14.14 39.88
N PRO A 277 -3.27 -14.66 40.58
CA PRO A 277 -3.64 -14.36 41.99
C PRO A 277 -2.60 -14.79 43.01
#